data_b1250f4605b732606fcef20c20c358f6
#
_entry.id   b1250f4605b732606fcef20c20c358f6
#
_cell.length_a   1.000
_cell.length_b   1.000
_cell.length_c   1.000
_cell.angle_alpha   90.00
_cell.angle_beta   90.00
_cell.angle_gamma   90.00
#
_symmetry.space_group_name_H-M   'P 1'
#
loop_
_entity.id
_entity.type
_entity.pdbx_description
1 polymer ?
#
loop_
_entity_poly.entity_id
_entity_poly.type
_entity_poly.pdbx_seq_one_letter_code
_entity_poly.pdbx_strand_id
1 'polypeptide(L)'
;FFATGNNGSTGNYYPGCYDKVVAVGAMGNDYRVTSYSNYGSWVDVVAPGGLMDYGDQGGVLSTLPGDTYGYNEGTSMATPHVSGIAALVLSQYGNANMLAETLRQQIITSVNDLYAYNSGAEGLHGSGYVDAAKALQMGDGTAPEAVETFSVLPAQDNVTLQWTIPASSDNNVNHHIIYYSTEAFDASSDLNSIKRVVADTKFMSSGDSYSYELKGLSPLTTYYIAIKAVNRWGNSSDLSPVVT
;
A
#
# COMPACT_ATOMS: atom_id res chain seq x y z
N PHE A 1 9.05 -5.75 -2.42
CA PHE A 1 8.79 -6.05 -3.84
C PHE A 1 9.46 -7.37 -4.19
N PHE A 2 8.81 -8.20 -4.98
CA PHE A 2 9.36 -9.50 -5.37
C PHE A 2 8.96 -9.87 -6.81
N ALA A 3 9.90 -10.44 -7.55
CA ALA A 3 9.69 -10.90 -8.92
C ALA A 3 8.79 -12.14 -8.96
N THR A 4 7.82 -12.19 -9.86
CA THR A 4 6.90 -13.33 -9.96
C THR A 4 7.57 -14.63 -10.43
N GLY A 5 8.73 -14.54 -11.09
CA GLY A 5 9.45 -15.67 -11.69
C GLY A 5 9.21 -15.80 -13.19
N ASN A 6 10.02 -16.63 -13.84
CA ASN A 6 10.17 -16.66 -15.30
C ASN A 6 9.82 -18.02 -15.91
N ASN A 7 8.81 -18.69 -15.41
CA ASN A 7 8.41 -20.03 -15.86
C ASN A 7 7.16 -20.02 -16.78
N GLY A 8 6.53 -18.86 -16.96
CA GLY A 8 5.28 -18.73 -17.72
C GLY A 8 4.14 -19.57 -17.11
N SER A 9 4.03 -19.60 -15.78
CA SER A 9 3.10 -20.51 -15.09
C SER A 9 2.28 -19.83 -14.01
N THR A 10 1.17 -20.49 -13.60
CA THR A 10 0.18 -19.99 -12.63
C THR A 10 0.43 -20.47 -11.20
N GLY A 11 1.52 -21.17 -10.91
CA GLY A 11 1.82 -21.66 -9.57
C GLY A 11 1.99 -20.53 -8.55
N ASN A 12 1.79 -20.86 -7.28
CA ASN A 12 2.12 -19.96 -6.18
C ASN A 12 3.62 -19.92 -5.93
N TYR A 13 4.25 -18.78 -6.15
CA TYR A 13 5.69 -18.61 -5.99
C TYR A 13 5.98 -17.73 -4.77
N TYR A 14 6.54 -18.34 -3.75
CA TYR A 14 6.96 -17.65 -2.54
C TYR A 14 8.37 -17.08 -2.66
N PRO A 15 8.63 -15.91 -2.05
CA PRO A 15 7.76 -15.11 -1.19
C PRO A 15 6.77 -14.19 -1.92
N GLY A 16 6.72 -14.15 -3.25
CA GLY A 16 5.84 -13.27 -4.03
C GLY A 16 4.36 -13.37 -3.67
N CYS A 17 3.87 -14.57 -3.34
CA CYS A 17 2.46 -14.82 -2.99
C CYS A 17 2.05 -14.44 -1.56
N TYR A 18 2.93 -13.84 -0.75
CA TYR A 18 2.51 -13.35 0.56
C TYR A 18 1.77 -12.02 0.45
N ASP A 19 0.65 -11.88 1.17
CA ASP A 19 -0.27 -10.73 1.12
C ASP A 19 0.38 -9.35 1.26
N LYS A 20 1.51 -9.26 1.96
CA LYS A 20 2.22 -7.98 2.19
C LYS A 20 3.39 -7.74 1.25
N VAL A 21 3.59 -8.61 0.30
CA VAL A 21 4.60 -8.48 -0.76
C VAL A 21 3.93 -7.86 -1.98
N VAL A 22 4.60 -6.97 -2.67
CA VAL A 22 4.21 -6.52 -4.00
C VAL A 22 4.85 -7.44 -5.02
N ALA A 23 4.05 -8.28 -5.65
CA ALA A 23 4.47 -9.23 -6.68
C ALA A 23 4.51 -8.55 -8.05
N VAL A 24 5.67 -8.58 -8.70
CA VAL A 24 5.93 -7.84 -9.95
C VAL A 24 6.14 -8.79 -11.11
N GLY A 25 5.21 -8.74 -12.07
CA GLY A 25 5.31 -9.41 -13.36
C GLY A 25 6.09 -8.59 -14.39
N ALA A 26 6.35 -9.17 -15.56
CA ALA A 26 7.14 -8.55 -16.62
C ALA A 26 6.34 -8.30 -17.89
N MET A 27 6.56 -7.13 -18.52
CA MET A 27 6.10 -6.80 -19.87
C MET A 27 7.26 -6.42 -20.79
N GLY A 28 7.04 -6.60 -22.07
CA GLY A 28 7.93 -6.11 -23.15
C GLY A 28 7.71 -4.62 -23.46
N ASN A 29 8.47 -4.12 -24.44
CA ASN A 29 8.36 -2.73 -24.92
C ASN A 29 7.11 -2.47 -25.78
N ASP A 30 6.37 -3.50 -26.11
CA ASP A 30 5.08 -3.47 -26.83
C ASP A 30 3.87 -3.44 -25.89
N TYR A 31 4.08 -3.25 -24.59
CA TYR A 31 3.08 -3.29 -23.51
C TYR A 31 2.39 -4.64 -23.31
N ARG A 32 2.92 -5.70 -23.91
CA ARG A 32 2.42 -7.06 -23.71
C ARG A 32 3.17 -7.73 -22.60
N VAL A 33 2.42 -8.52 -21.81
CA VAL A 33 3.02 -9.41 -20.83
C VAL A 33 3.88 -10.42 -21.54
N THR A 34 5.10 -10.64 -21.03
CA THR A 34 6.05 -11.57 -21.63
C THR A 34 5.64 -13.01 -21.37
N SER A 35 5.94 -13.90 -22.30
CA SER A 35 5.60 -15.32 -22.23
C SER A 35 6.28 -16.03 -21.05
N TYR A 36 7.40 -15.52 -20.57
CA TYR A 36 8.10 -16.09 -19.41
C TYR A 36 7.54 -15.64 -18.08
N SER A 37 6.84 -14.48 -17.98
CA SER A 37 6.35 -13.97 -16.70
C SER A 37 5.38 -14.94 -16.05
N ASN A 38 5.62 -15.30 -14.78
CA ASN A 38 4.62 -16.02 -14.03
C ASN A 38 3.41 -15.11 -13.76
N TYR A 39 2.24 -15.71 -13.66
CA TYR A 39 0.96 -15.02 -13.59
C TYR A 39 -0.03 -15.69 -12.63
N GLY A 40 -1.07 -14.97 -12.25
CA GLY A 40 -2.12 -15.44 -11.34
C GLY A 40 -2.73 -14.28 -10.55
N SER A 41 -3.79 -14.55 -9.81
CA SER A 41 -4.49 -13.56 -8.99
C SER A 41 -3.65 -12.95 -7.85
N TRP A 42 -2.49 -13.52 -7.58
CA TRP A 42 -1.53 -13.06 -6.57
C TRP A 42 -0.52 -12.03 -7.09
N VAL A 43 -0.49 -11.78 -8.40
CA VAL A 43 0.36 -10.73 -9.01
C VAL A 43 -0.28 -9.38 -8.71
N ASP A 44 0.50 -8.40 -8.30
CA ASP A 44 -0.01 -7.07 -7.97
C ASP A 44 0.10 -6.07 -9.13
N VAL A 45 1.24 -6.03 -9.80
CA VAL A 45 1.54 -5.10 -10.91
C VAL A 45 2.48 -5.71 -11.92
N VAL A 46 2.57 -5.08 -13.08
CA VAL A 46 3.54 -5.40 -14.13
C VAL A 46 4.46 -4.20 -14.37
N ALA A 47 5.72 -4.47 -14.71
CA ALA A 47 6.71 -3.44 -15.06
C ALA A 47 7.57 -3.90 -16.25
N PRO A 48 8.36 -3.00 -16.88
CA PRO A 48 9.25 -3.35 -17.97
C PRO A 48 10.27 -4.42 -17.55
N GLY A 49 10.14 -5.63 -18.07
CA GLY A 49 11.03 -6.75 -17.85
C GLY A 49 11.86 -7.11 -19.09
N GLY A 50 11.52 -6.52 -20.23
CA GLY A 50 12.15 -6.77 -21.51
C GLY A 50 11.65 -8.03 -22.22
N LEU A 51 11.85 -8.08 -23.53
CA LEU A 51 11.61 -9.24 -24.39
C LEU A 51 12.68 -9.27 -25.47
N MET A 52 13.63 -10.19 -25.36
CA MET A 52 14.81 -10.27 -26.24
C MET A 52 14.61 -11.23 -27.44
N ASP A 53 13.41 -11.73 -27.66
CA ASP A 53 13.09 -12.64 -28.77
C ASP A 53 13.47 -12.07 -30.16
N TYR A 54 13.50 -10.74 -30.27
CA TYR A 54 13.83 -10.02 -31.51
C TYR A 54 15.15 -9.25 -31.44
N GLY A 55 16.01 -9.58 -30.48
CA GLY A 55 17.35 -9.02 -30.30
C GLY A 55 17.53 -8.28 -28.97
N ASP A 56 18.80 -8.00 -28.66
CA ASP A 56 19.23 -7.45 -27.35
C ASP A 56 18.49 -6.15 -26.94
N GLN A 57 18.17 -5.30 -27.90
CA GLN A 57 17.50 -4.01 -27.65
C GLN A 57 16.04 -4.17 -27.15
N GLY A 58 15.47 -5.36 -27.20
CA GLY A 58 14.19 -5.68 -26.57
C GLY A 58 14.31 -5.86 -25.05
N GLY A 59 15.52 -6.06 -24.54
CA GLY A 59 15.81 -6.19 -23.11
C GLY A 59 15.88 -4.84 -22.38
N VAL A 60 16.06 -4.93 -21.08
CA VAL A 60 16.30 -3.78 -20.20
C VAL A 60 17.80 -3.51 -20.12
N LEU A 61 18.23 -2.32 -20.57
CA LEU A 61 19.62 -1.89 -20.50
C LEU A 61 20.02 -1.55 -19.05
N SER A 62 21.12 -2.10 -18.59
CA SER A 62 21.66 -1.78 -17.26
C SER A 62 23.19 -1.93 -17.23
N THR A 63 23.78 -1.55 -16.09
CA THR A 63 25.20 -1.74 -15.82
C THR A 63 25.53 -3.21 -15.58
N LEU A 64 26.69 -3.65 -16.04
CA LEU A 64 27.24 -4.98 -15.83
C LEU A 64 28.62 -4.90 -15.17
N PRO A 65 29.12 -5.99 -14.57
CA PRO A 65 30.47 -6.04 -14.03
C PRO A 65 31.54 -5.70 -15.10
N GLY A 66 32.62 -5.02 -14.68
CA GLY A 66 33.72 -4.66 -15.57
C GLY A 66 33.48 -3.36 -16.34
N ASP A 67 32.72 -2.41 -15.75
CA ASP A 67 32.43 -1.07 -16.32
C ASP A 67 31.78 -1.13 -17.71
N THR A 68 30.89 -2.09 -17.89
CA THR A 68 30.16 -2.32 -19.14
C THR A 68 28.65 -2.13 -18.97
N TYR A 69 27.95 -2.10 -20.08
CA TYR A 69 26.49 -2.08 -20.15
C TYR A 69 26.01 -3.25 -20.99
N GLY A 70 24.82 -3.72 -20.68
CA GLY A 70 24.18 -4.79 -21.45
C GLY A 70 22.69 -4.87 -21.18
N TYR A 71 22.05 -5.70 -21.98
CA TYR A 71 20.61 -5.94 -21.93
C TYR A 71 20.33 -7.27 -21.25
N ASN A 72 19.27 -7.29 -20.44
CA ASN A 72 18.73 -8.50 -19.85
C ASN A 72 17.20 -8.47 -19.90
N GLU A 73 16.59 -9.64 -19.77
CA GLU A 73 15.15 -9.79 -19.63
C GLU A 73 14.78 -10.62 -18.40
N GLY A 74 13.58 -10.42 -17.89
CA GLY A 74 13.05 -11.18 -16.75
C GLY A 74 12.23 -10.33 -15.78
N THR A 75 11.45 -11.01 -14.95
CA THR A 75 10.77 -10.37 -13.82
C THR A 75 11.75 -9.75 -12.81
N SER A 76 13.01 -10.21 -12.81
CA SER A 76 14.12 -9.61 -12.08
C SER A 76 14.50 -8.21 -12.59
N MET A 77 14.25 -7.89 -13.87
CA MET A 77 14.44 -6.56 -14.45
C MET A 77 13.21 -5.67 -14.22
N ALA A 78 12.03 -6.27 -14.18
CA ALA A 78 10.78 -5.55 -13.87
C ALA A 78 10.74 -5.04 -12.42
N THR A 79 11.12 -5.87 -11.47
CA THR A 79 11.01 -5.56 -10.01
C THR A 79 11.76 -4.29 -9.60
N PRO A 80 13.00 -4.01 -10.03
CA PRO A 80 13.71 -2.78 -9.65
C PRO A 80 13.07 -1.51 -10.20
N HIS A 81 12.32 -1.53 -11.30
CA HIS A 81 11.52 -0.39 -11.75
C HIS A 81 10.48 -0.01 -10.68
N VAL A 82 9.77 -0.99 -10.14
CA VAL A 82 8.77 -0.76 -9.07
C VAL A 82 9.44 -0.27 -7.80
N SER A 83 10.59 -0.85 -7.43
CA SER A 83 11.37 -0.39 -6.27
C SER A 83 11.88 1.05 -6.44
N GLY A 84 12.29 1.42 -7.66
CA GLY A 84 12.68 2.79 -7.99
C GLY A 84 11.53 3.79 -7.88
N ILE A 85 10.34 3.43 -8.37
CA ILE A 85 9.12 4.24 -8.22
C ILE A 85 8.78 4.41 -6.72
N ALA A 86 8.85 3.34 -5.95
CA ALA A 86 8.62 3.40 -4.51
C ALA A 86 9.63 4.35 -3.81
N ALA A 87 10.89 4.31 -4.20
CA ALA A 87 11.91 5.22 -3.68
C ALA A 87 11.61 6.68 -4.03
N LEU A 88 11.13 6.96 -5.25
CA LEU A 88 10.69 8.30 -5.65
C LEU A 88 9.51 8.79 -4.81
N VAL A 89 8.49 7.95 -4.60
CA VAL A 89 7.35 8.28 -3.75
C VAL A 89 7.80 8.57 -2.32
N LEU A 90 8.67 7.74 -1.75
CA LEU A 90 9.22 7.94 -0.41
C LEU A 90 10.09 9.20 -0.32
N SER A 91 10.85 9.52 -1.36
CA SER A 91 11.67 10.74 -1.40
C SER A 91 10.82 12.01 -1.39
N GLN A 92 9.67 11.98 -2.04
CA GLN A 92 8.81 13.16 -2.20
C GLN A 92 7.79 13.30 -1.06
N TYR A 93 7.22 12.19 -0.59
CA TYR A 93 6.09 12.18 0.35
C TYR A 93 6.37 11.40 1.62
N GLY A 94 7.49 10.69 1.70
CA GLY A 94 7.83 9.88 2.86
C GLY A 94 7.96 10.74 4.11
N ASN A 95 7.28 10.32 5.16
CA ASN A 95 7.37 10.91 6.49
C ASN A 95 7.21 9.82 7.55
N ALA A 96 7.36 10.18 8.83
CA ALA A 96 7.31 9.23 9.94
C ALA A 96 5.94 8.48 10.07
N ASN A 97 4.91 8.98 9.42
CA ASN A 97 3.56 8.41 9.47
C ASN A 97 3.22 7.57 8.23
N MET A 98 4.05 7.59 7.18
CA MET A 98 3.81 6.77 5.99
C MET A 98 4.00 5.30 6.33
N LEU A 99 2.93 4.54 6.24
CA LEU A 99 2.96 3.10 6.42
C LEU A 99 3.43 2.40 5.15
N ALA A 100 4.05 1.24 5.30
CA ALA A 100 4.42 0.38 4.17
C ALA A 100 3.20 0.03 3.29
N GLU A 101 2.03 -0.15 3.91
CA GLU A 101 0.78 -0.42 3.17
C GLU A 101 0.31 0.79 2.36
N THR A 102 0.45 2.02 2.87
CA THR A 102 0.15 3.25 2.10
C THR A 102 1.01 3.32 0.84
N LEU A 103 2.31 3.06 0.98
CA LEU A 103 3.22 3.01 -0.16
C LEU A 103 2.84 1.90 -1.15
N ARG A 104 2.51 0.70 -0.62
CA ARG A 104 2.05 -0.42 -1.44
C ARG A 104 0.80 -0.04 -2.25
N GLN A 105 -0.22 0.52 -1.60
CA GLN A 105 -1.46 0.94 -2.27
C GLN A 105 -1.18 2.02 -3.32
N GLN A 106 -0.32 2.99 -3.03
CA GLN A 106 0.08 4.01 -4.00
C GLN A 106 0.65 3.38 -5.26
N ILE A 107 1.52 2.40 -5.13
CA ILE A 107 2.13 1.72 -6.27
C ILE A 107 1.10 0.93 -7.08
N ILE A 108 0.30 0.09 -6.42
CA ILE A 108 -0.61 -0.83 -7.13
C ILE A 108 -1.84 -0.13 -7.74
N THR A 109 -2.16 1.08 -7.30
CA THR A 109 -3.25 1.89 -7.88
C THR A 109 -2.78 2.93 -8.90
N SER A 110 -1.48 3.25 -8.91
CA SER A 110 -0.87 4.21 -9.85
C SER A 110 -0.37 3.49 -11.11
N VAL A 111 -1.29 2.88 -11.83
CA VAL A 111 -0.99 2.05 -12.99
C VAL A 111 -1.75 2.54 -14.23
N ASN A 112 -1.28 2.09 -15.39
CA ASN A 112 -2.01 2.21 -16.64
C ASN A 112 -2.69 0.89 -16.99
N ASP A 113 -3.68 0.96 -17.86
CA ASP A 113 -4.44 -0.19 -18.29
C ASP A 113 -3.55 -1.15 -19.12
N LEU A 114 -3.18 -2.25 -18.50
CA LEU A 114 -2.45 -3.33 -19.14
C LEU A 114 -3.33 -4.13 -20.11
N TYR A 115 -4.60 -4.23 -19.80
CA TYR A 115 -5.53 -5.12 -20.49
C TYR A 115 -5.99 -4.57 -21.84
N ALA A 116 -5.80 -3.28 -22.08
CA ALA A 116 -5.93 -2.69 -23.43
C ALA A 116 -5.01 -3.39 -24.47
N TYR A 117 -3.88 -3.93 -24.03
CA TYR A 117 -2.91 -4.64 -24.87
C TYR A 117 -2.93 -6.16 -24.67
N ASN A 118 -3.59 -6.65 -23.63
CA ASN A 118 -3.55 -8.06 -23.18
C ASN A 118 -4.97 -8.56 -22.88
N SER A 119 -5.86 -8.49 -23.87
CA SER A 119 -7.25 -8.94 -23.72
C SER A 119 -7.34 -10.44 -23.40
N GLY A 120 -8.20 -10.82 -22.46
CA GLY A 120 -8.38 -12.20 -22.02
C GLY A 120 -7.41 -12.64 -20.93
N ALA A 121 -6.58 -11.72 -20.41
CA ALA A 121 -5.67 -11.97 -19.30
C ALA A 121 -6.08 -11.27 -17.99
N GLU A 122 -7.31 -10.74 -17.95
CA GLU A 122 -7.84 -9.96 -16.84
C GLU A 122 -7.78 -10.74 -15.51
N GLY A 123 -7.29 -10.07 -14.48
CA GLY A 123 -7.14 -10.66 -13.14
C GLY A 123 -5.92 -11.59 -12.94
N LEU A 124 -5.09 -11.76 -13.97
CA LEU A 124 -3.92 -12.65 -13.91
C LEU A 124 -2.58 -11.92 -13.77
N HIS A 125 -2.56 -10.62 -14.03
CA HIS A 125 -1.34 -9.80 -14.06
C HIS A 125 -1.46 -8.54 -13.19
N GLY A 126 -2.26 -8.60 -12.15
CA GLY A 126 -2.44 -7.51 -11.20
C GLY A 126 -3.30 -6.36 -11.73
N SER A 127 -3.11 -5.18 -11.16
CA SER A 127 -3.94 -4.01 -11.45
C SER A 127 -3.56 -3.28 -12.76
N GLY A 128 -2.38 -3.51 -13.30
CA GLY A 128 -1.89 -2.86 -14.51
C GLY A 128 -0.38 -2.72 -14.57
N TYR A 129 0.13 -1.93 -15.51
CA TYR A 129 1.55 -1.61 -15.55
C TYR A 129 1.86 -0.29 -14.86
N VAL A 130 2.95 -0.27 -14.08
CA VAL A 130 3.31 0.86 -13.21
C VAL A 130 3.58 2.13 -13.99
N ASP A 131 3.19 3.28 -13.40
CA ASP A 131 3.42 4.61 -13.94
C ASP A 131 4.02 5.51 -12.85
N ALA A 132 5.28 5.91 -13.02
CA ALA A 132 5.99 6.75 -12.06
C ALA A 132 5.36 8.14 -11.92
N ALA A 133 4.84 8.72 -13.02
CA ALA A 133 4.19 10.03 -12.97
C ALA A 133 2.89 9.97 -12.19
N LYS A 134 2.08 8.92 -12.40
CA LYS A 134 0.86 8.69 -11.61
C LYS A 134 1.18 8.42 -10.14
N ALA A 135 2.23 7.63 -9.87
CA ALA A 135 2.64 7.34 -8.51
C ALA A 135 3.09 8.60 -7.74
N LEU A 136 3.60 9.60 -8.43
CA LEU A 136 3.98 10.90 -7.89
C LEU A 136 2.84 11.94 -7.89
N GLN A 137 1.70 11.62 -8.48
CA GLN A 137 0.47 12.42 -8.38
C GLN A 137 -0.32 11.96 -7.16
N MET A 138 0.23 12.19 -5.97
CA MET A 138 -0.55 12.00 -4.75
C MET A 138 -1.66 13.05 -4.71
N GLY A 139 -2.86 12.64 -4.24
CA GLY A 139 -4.07 13.44 -4.27
C GLY A 139 -3.91 14.87 -3.75
N ASP A 140 -4.96 15.63 -3.74
CA ASP A 140 -5.02 17.07 -3.49
C ASP A 140 -4.53 17.56 -2.11
N GLY A 141 -3.98 16.68 -1.29
CA GLY A 141 -3.54 16.97 0.06
C GLY A 141 -4.67 17.06 1.08
N THR A 142 -5.91 16.86 0.68
CA THR A 142 -7.06 16.92 1.57
C THR A 142 -7.06 15.75 2.55
N ALA A 143 -7.08 16.06 3.84
CA ALA A 143 -7.21 15.06 4.88
C ALA A 143 -8.66 14.51 4.93
N PRO A 144 -8.88 13.28 5.41
CA PRO A 144 -10.21 12.80 5.74
C PRO A 144 -10.86 13.69 6.80
N GLU A 145 -12.18 13.62 6.91
CA GLU A 145 -12.87 14.16 8.06
C GLU A 145 -12.46 13.42 9.34
N ALA A 146 -12.57 14.09 10.47
CA ALA A 146 -12.29 13.46 11.76
C ALA A 146 -13.35 12.41 12.12
N VAL A 147 -12.97 11.44 12.92
CA VAL A 147 -13.91 10.56 13.60
C VAL A 147 -14.63 11.38 14.67
N GLU A 148 -15.86 11.82 14.41
CA GLU A 148 -16.59 12.71 15.33
C GLU A 148 -16.98 12.02 16.63
N THR A 149 -17.36 10.75 16.53
CA THR A 149 -17.80 9.95 17.69
C THR A 149 -17.36 8.50 17.54
N PHE A 150 -17.01 7.87 18.64
CA PHE A 150 -16.83 6.43 18.73
C PHE A 150 -17.29 5.91 20.08
N SER A 151 -17.71 4.67 20.16
CA SER A 151 -18.08 4.00 21.39
C SER A 151 -16.93 3.16 21.94
N VAL A 152 -16.85 3.06 23.25
CA VAL A 152 -15.89 2.22 23.97
C VAL A 152 -16.66 1.22 24.80
N LEU A 153 -16.45 -0.06 24.54
CA LEU A 153 -17.05 -1.18 25.26
C LEU A 153 -15.94 -1.88 26.05
N PRO A 154 -15.84 -1.63 27.38
CA PRO A 154 -14.77 -2.19 28.20
C PRO A 154 -15.00 -3.68 28.46
N ALA A 155 -13.89 -4.43 28.56
CA ALA A 155 -13.80 -5.80 29.06
C ALA A 155 -12.69 -5.88 30.10
N GLN A 156 -12.25 -7.07 30.47
CA GLN A 156 -11.32 -7.27 31.60
C GLN A 156 -9.90 -6.70 31.33
N ASP A 157 -9.36 -6.95 30.13
CA ASP A 157 -7.99 -6.58 29.71
C ASP A 157 -7.94 -5.98 28.32
N ASN A 158 -9.09 -5.64 27.77
CA ASN A 158 -9.25 -5.02 26.46
C ASN A 158 -10.47 -4.08 26.42
N VAL A 159 -10.55 -3.28 25.38
CA VAL A 159 -11.75 -2.52 25.04
C VAL A 159 -12.07 -2.72 23.57
N THR A 160 -13.36 -2.80 23.24
CA THR A 160 -13.82 -2.77 21.86
C THR A 160 -14.21 -1.35 21.49
N LEU A 161 -13.55 -0.81 20.48
CA LEU A 161 -13.84 0.50 19.90
C LEU A 161 -14.72 0.32 18.68
N GLN A 162 -15.76 1.14 18.53
CA GLN A 162 -16.64 1.12 17.36
C GLN A 162 -16.87 2.54 16.86
N TRP A 163 -16.67 2.73 15.55
CA TRP A 163 -16.90 4.02 14.88
C TRP A 163 -17.40 3.83 13.46
N THR A 164 -17.85 4.91 12.85
CA THR A 164 -18.20 4.97 11.44
C THR A 164 -17.00 5.53 10.66
N ILE A 165 -16.68 4.92 9.53
CA ILE A 165 -15.62 5.40 8.64
C ILE A 165 -16.00 6.82 8.15
N PRO A 166 -15.20 7.85 8.43
CA PRO A 166 -15.52 9.22 8.06
C PRO A 166 -15.42 9.45 6.54
N ALA A 167 -15.99 10.56 6.08
CA ALA A 167 -15.87 10.97 4.69
C ALA A 167 -14.43 11.37 4.33
N SER A 168 -14.08 11.15 3.08
CA SER A 168 -12.83 11.58 2.46
C SER A 168 -13.14 12.04 1.04
N SER A 169 -12.47 13.08 0.55
CA SER A 169 -12.70 13.65 -0.77
C SER A 169 -12.57 12.64 -1.91
N ASP A 170 -11.73 11.62 -1.71
CA ASP A 170 -11.50 10.53 -2.65
C ASP A 170 -12.15 9.20 -2.21
N ASN A 171 -13.06 9.25 -1.22
CA ASN A 171 -13.72 8.11 -0.58
C ASN A 171 -12.74 7.03 -0.06
N ASN A 172 -11.58 7.45 0.45
CA ASN A 172 -10.43 6.58 0.64
C ASN A 172 -9.74 6.78 2.00
N VAL A 173 -10.45 6.45 3.07
CA VAL A 173 -9.81 6.27 4.37
C VAL A 173 -9.11 4.91 4.37
N ASN A 174 -7.78 4.92 4.40
CA ASN A 174 -6.97 3.71 4.28
C ASN A 174 -6.82 2.98 5.61
N HIS A 175 -6.63 3.74 6.69
CA HIS A 175 -6.49 3.18 8.03
C HIS A 175 -6.83 4.23 9.09
N HIS A 176 -6.97 3.77 10.33
CA HIS A 176 -7.10 4.63 11.49
C HIS A 176 -5.94 4.42 12.44
N ILE A 177 -5.47 5.51 13.06
CA ILE A 177 -4.48 5.47 14.14
C ILE A 177 -5.24 5.70 15.45
N ILE A 178 -5.19 4.72 16.33
CA ILE A 178 -5.78 4.76 17.66
C ILE A 178 -4.68 5.11 18.64
N TYR A 179 -4.79 6.25 19.29
CA TYR A 179 -3.91 6.72 20.37
C TYR A 179 -4.52 6.35 21.71
N TYR A 180 -3.71 5.89 22.65
CA TYR A 180 -4.16 5.53 23.97
C TYR A 180 -3.07 5.76 25.04
N SER A 181 -3.48 6.27 26.20
CA SER A 181 -2.59 6.59 27.31
C SER A 181 -3.34 6.47 28.65
N THR A 182 -2.62 6.25 29.74
CA THR A 182 -3.12 6.40 31.11
C THR A 182 -3.08 7.86 31.59
N GLU A 183 -2.40 8.74 30.87
CA GLU A 183 -2.36 10.16 31.10
C GLU A 183 -3.25 10.89 30.09
N ALA A 184 -3.91 11.97 30.53
CA ALA A 184 -4.76 12.77 29.65
C ALA A 184 -3.92 13.44 28.56
N PHE A 185 -4.45 13.45 27.35
CA PHE A 185 -3.88 14.13 26.20
C PHE A 185 -4.98 14.77 25.34
N ASP A 186 -4.60 15.64 24.42
CA ASP A 186 -5.48 16.30 23.47
C ASP A 186 -4.76 16.54 22.13
N ALA A 187 -5.38 17.31 21.23
CA ALA A 187 -4.82 17.63 19.93
C ALA A 187 -3.53 18.49 19.98
N SER A 188 -3.26 19.15 21.11
CA SER A 188 -2.03 19.95 21.31
C SER A 188 -0.85 19.13 21.86
N SER A 189 -1.11 17.89 22.29
CA SER A 189 -0.10 17.00 22.85
C SER A 189 0.83 16.45 21.77
N ASP A 190 2.08 16.11 22.15
CA ASP A 190 2.99 15.38 21.24
C ASP A 190 2.50 13.93 21.04
N LEU A 191 1.68 13.73 20.02
CA LEU A 191 1.12 12.42 19.70
C LEU A 191 2.18 11.36 19.35
N ASN A 192 3.43 11.75 19.05
CA ASN A 192 4.49 10.79 18.78
C ASN A 192 4.99 10.09 20.06
N SER A 193 4.80 10.72 21.21
CA SER A 193 5.13 10.15 22.52
C SER A 193 4.04 9.24 23.07
N ILE A 194 2.82 9.25 22.49
CA ILE A 194 1.67 8.48 22.95
C ILE A 194 1.66 7.09 22.28
N LYS A 195 1.31 6.07 23.06
CA LYS A 195 1.12 4.72 22.51
C LYS A 195 0.05 4.73 21.42
N ARG A 196 0.29 3.99 20.34
CA ARG A 196 -0.63 3.93 19.21
C ARG A 196 -0.65 2.56 18.55
N VAL A 197 -1.80 2.22 17.97
CA VAL A 197 -2.00 1.06 17.11
C VAL A 197 -2.70 1.49 15.84
N VAL A 198 -2.59 0.68 14.81
CA VAL A 198 -3.19 0.94 13.49
C VAL A 198 -4.31 -0.06 13.24
N ALA A 199 -5.48 0.46 12.91
CA ALA A 199 -6.64 -0.29 12.46
C ALA A 199 -6.74 -0.18 10.93
N ASP A 200 -6.54 -1.28 10.22
CA ASP A 200 -6.60 -1.35 8.75
C ASP A 200 -8.06 -1.29 8.28
N THR A 201 -8.43 -0.27 7.55
CA THR A 201 -9.77 -0.04 7.01
C THR A 201 -9.80 0.18 5.51
N LYS A 202 -8.72 -0.21 4.81
CA LYS A 202 -8.49 0.08 3.38
C LYS A 202 -9.57 -0.43 2.42
N PHE A 203 -10.36 -1.42 2.81
CA PHE A 203 -11.44 -1.98 1.98
C PHE A 203 -12.83 -1.50 2.41
N MET A 204 -12.90 -0.55 3.33
CA MET A 204 -14.16 -0.03 3.84
C MET A 204 -14.51 1.29 3.15
N SER A 205 -15.81 1.53 3.05
CA SER A 205 -16.36 2.76 2.47
C SER A 205 -16.74 3.76 3.56
N SER A 206 -16.78 5.04 3.21
CA SER A 206 -17.36 6.06 4.07
C SER A 206 -18.79 5.67 4.48
N GLY A 207 -19.09 5.79 5.75
CA GLY A 207 -20.36 5.39 6.35
C GLY A 207 -20.41 3.95 6.87
N ASP A 208 -19.45 3.10 6.52
CA ASP A 208 -19.36 1.74 7.07
C ASP A 208 -19.03 1.78 8.57
N SER A 209 -19.62 0.87 9.34
CA SER A 209 -19.26 0.67 10.74
C SER A 209 -18.04 -0.23 10.87
N TYR A 210 -17.08 0.16 11.70
CA TYR A 210 -15.88 -0.61 11.99
C TYR A 210 -15.74 -0.87 13.48
N SER A 211 -15.16 -2.02 13.82
CA SER A 211 -14.92 -2.43 15.21
C SER A 211 -13.48 -2.89 15.37
N TYR A 212 -12.79 -2.42 16.39
CA TYR A 212 -11.42 -2.75 16.72
C TYR A 212 -11.27 -3.14 18.19
N GLU A 213 -10.66 -4.28 18.45
CA GLU A 213 -10.35 -4.76 19.79
C GLU A 213 -8.95 -4.31 20.21
N LEU A 214 -8.85 -3.33 21.10
CA LEU A 214 -7.61 -2.85 21.69
C LEU A 214 -7.25 -3.70 22.90
N LYS A 215 -6.22 -4.54 22.75
CA LYS A 215 -5.78 -5.56 23.72
C LYS A 215 -4.59 -5.12 24.56
N GLY A 216 -4.34 -5.88 25.65
CA GLY A 216 -3.17 -5.71 26.49
C GLY A 216 -3.22 -4.48 27.39
N LEU A 217 -4.43 -4.06 27.76
CA LEU A 217 -4.67 -3.00 28.72
C LEU A 217 -4.57 -3.55 30.14
N SER A 218 -4.14 -2.70 31.09
CA SER A 218 -4.11 -3.04 32.50
C SER A 218 -5.53 -3.00 33.08
N PRO A 219 -6.00 -4.03 33.78
CA PRO A 219 -7.31 -4.02 34.42
C PRO A 219 -7.47 -2.86 35.42
N LEU A 220 -8.67 -2.40 35.62
CA LEU A 220 -9.01 -1.34 36.58
C LEU A 220 -8.22 -0.03 36.38
N THR A 221 -7.76 0.22 35.16
CA THR A 221 -6.98 1.41 34.80
C THR A 221 -7.76 2.27 33.81
N THR A 222 -7.85 3.56 34.09
CA THR A 222 -8.47 4.52 33.17
C THR A 222 -7.52 4.79 32.00
N TYR A 223 -8.04 4.70 30.80
CA TYR A 223 -7.33 5.05 29.57
C TYR A 223 -8.04 6.20 28.85
N TYR A 224 -7.25 7.11 28.33
CA TYR A 224 -7.66 8.15 27.40
C TYR A 224 -7.42 7.64 25.97
N ILE A 225 -8.44 7.70 25.13
CA ILE A 225 -8.39 7.11 23.78
C ILE A 225 -8.88 8.14 22.77
N ALA A 226 -8.18 8.25 21.64
CA ALA A 226 -8.58 9.07 20.50
C ALA A 226 -8.16 8.43 19.18
N ILE A 227 -8.80 8.83 18.08
CA ILE A 227 -8.64 8.23 16.78
C ILE A 227 -8.35 9.31 15.72
N LYS A 228 -7.44 9.02 14.79
CA LYS A 228 -7.28 9.77 13.55
C LYS A 228 -7.58 8.87 12.36
N ALA A 229 -8.29 9.39 11.38
CA ALA A 229 -8.41 8.77 10.06
C ALA A 229 -7.23 9.18 9.19
N VAL A 230 -6.73 8.27 8.37
CA VAL A 230 -5.63 8.53 7.44
C VAL A 230 -6.03 8.01 6.06
N ASN A 231 -5.94 8.87 5.04
CA ASN A 231 -6.18 8.44 3.68
C ASN A 231 -4.98 7.70 3.09
N ARG A 232 -5.13 7.14 1.89
CA ARG A 232 -4.04 6.43 1.20
C ARG A 232 -2.81 7.30 0.90
N TRP A 233 -2.97 8.62 0.92
CA TRP A 233 -1.91 9.59 0.66
C TRP A 233 -1.11 9.98 1.91
N GLY A 234 -1.49 9.44 3.07
CA GLY A 234 -0.83 9.74 4.35
C GLY A 234 -1.34 11.03 5.01
N ASN A 235 -2.34 11.71 4.44
CA ASN A 235 -2.96 12.86 5.08
C ASN A 235 -3.84 12.37 6.23
N SER A 236 -3.65 12.95 7.41
CA SER A 236 -4.36 12.60 8.63
C SER A 236 -5.44 13.62 8.95
N SER A 237 -6.59 13.15 9.38
CA SER A 237 -7.65 13.99 9.95
C SER A 237 -7.18 14.73 11.22
N ASP A 238 -7.99 15.65 11.68
CA ASP A 238 -7.91 16.10 13.06
C ASP A 238 -8.13 14.94 14.04
N LEU A 239 -7.69 15.11 15.29
CA LEU A 239 -7.91 14.13 16.35
C LEU A 239 -9.40 14.11 16.71
N SER A 240 -9.96 12.92 16.88
CA SER A 240 -11.30 12.77 17.45
C SER A 240 -11.37 13.39 18.85
N PRO A 241 -12.56 13.62 19.41
CA PRO A 241 -12.70 13.82 20.85
C PRO A 241 -12.03 12.68 21.62
N VAL A 242 -11.36 13.01 22.73
CA VAL A 242 -10.76 12.02 23.63
C VAL A 242 -11.85 11.45 24.53
N VAL A 243 -11.95 10.13 24.60
CA VAL A 243 -12.88 9.42 25.50
C VAL A 243 -12.10 8.61 26.53
N THR A 244 -12.76 8.32 27.65
CA THR A 244 -12.19 7.56 28.79
C THR A 244 -13.03 6.33 29.11
#